data_3bdf56d72442adbf926fe168728ab1a9
#
_entry.id   3bdf56d72442adbf926fe168728ab1a9
#
_cell.length_a   1.000
_cell.length_b   1.000
_cell.length_c   1.000
_cell.angle_alpha   90.00
_cell.angle_beta   90.00
_cell.angle_gamma   90.00
#
_symmetry.space_group_name_H-M   'P 1'
#
loop_
_entity.id
_entity.type
_entity.pdbx_description
1 polymer ?
#
loop_
_entity_poly.entity_id
_entity_poly.type
_entity_poly.pdbx_seq_one_letter_code
_entity_poly.pdbx_strand_id
1 'polypeptide(L)'
;VDLAKILEDLDYYRYWVAEHHNFRGVVSSATALLIQHILANTKKIKVGSGGVMLPNHSPLQVAETYGTLETLYPHRVDLGVGRAPGTDAATASLIYRQKYANIHNFMEDILQLERYFGSEDEQGVVIANPGINTNVPIIILGSSTSSAYVAAELGLPYSFATHFAPAMAEEALSIYRKHFKASKYLDEPYFILGVLAHGADTDEEAERLYTIAQQGSIRLLREEKGLYPLADEKFEENLN
;
A
#
# COMPACT_ATOMS: atom_id res chain seq x y z
N VAL A 1 -4.61 6.67 -15.48
CA VAL A 1 -5.91 7.36 -15.32
C VAL A 1 -7.03 6.57 -15.98
N ASP A 2 -6.88 6.14 -17.24
CA ASP A 2 -7.95 5.48 -17.99
C ASP A 2 -8.43 4.19 -17.31
N LEU A 3 -7.51 3.36 -16.84
CA LEU A 3 -7.87 2.18 -16.03
C LEU A 3 -8.71 2.56 -14.79
N ALA A 4 -8.35 3.63 -14.08
CA ALA A 4 -9.11 4.05 -12.90
C ALA A 4 -10.52 4.51 -13.25
N LYS A 5 -10.72 5.15 -14.40
CA LYS A 5 -12.06 5.53 -14.92
C LYS A 5 -12.88 4.29 -15.27
N ILE A 6 -12.26 3.33 -15.98
CA ILE A 6 -12.94 2.06 -16.31
C ILE A 6 -13.37 1.32 -15.04
N LEU A 7 -12.49 1.24 -14.04
CA LEU A 7 -12.82 0.61 -12.77
C LEU A 7 -13.91 1.37 -12.00
N GLU A 8 -13.92 2.69 -12.07
CA GLU A 8 -15.00 3.52 -11.52
C GLU A 8 -16.34 3.24 -12.20
N ASP A 9 -16.36 3.13 -13.53
CA ASP A 9 -17.56 2.79 -14.32
C ASP A 9 -18.06 1.37 -14.05
N LEU A 10 -17.17 0.47 -13.63
CA LEU A 10 -17.47 -0.89 -13.19
C LEU A 10 -17.78 -1.01 -11.69
N ASP A 11 -17.97 0.11 -10.99
CA ASP A 11 -18.27 0.20 -9.56
C ASP A 11 -17.22 -0.44 -8.63
N TYR A 12 -15.95 -0.46 -9.04
CA TYR A 12 -14.87 -0.83 -8.13
C TYR A 12 -14.77 0.19 -6.99
N TYR A 13 -14.61 -0.31 -5.77
CA TYR A 13 -14.64 0.53 -4.59
C TYR A 13 -13.36 1.34 -4.37
N ARG A 14 -12.18 0.74 -4.67
CA ARG A 14 -10.85 1.33 -4.44
C ARG A 14 -9.92 1.14 -5.63
N TYR A 15 -9.04 2.12 -5.80
CA TYR A 15 -7.88 2.05 -6.68
C TYR A 15 -6.64 2.50 -5.91
N TRP A 16 -5.67 1.62 -5.70
CA TRP A 16 -4.47 1.93 -4.97
C TRP A 16 -3.24 1.93 -5.85
N VAL A 17 -2.30 2.84 -5.53
CA VAL A 17 -1.02 3.01 -6.21
C VAL A 17 0.09 2.59 -5.25
N ALA A 18 0.99 1.71 -5.70
CA ALA A 18 2.16 1.28 -4.91
C ALA A 18 3.24 2.38 -4.85
N GLU A 19 4.16 2.30 -3.89
CA GLU A 19 5.38 3.09 -3.85
C GLU A 19 6.57 2.17 -4.10
N HIS A 20 7.30 2.41 -5.21
CA HIS A 20 8.54 1.72 -5.51
C HIS A 20 9.58 2.69 -6.06
N HIS A 21 10.83 2.52 -5.61
CA HIS A 21 11.96 3.34 -6.03
C HIS A 21 13.00 2.49 -6.76
N ASN A 22 13.72 3.10 -7.72
CA ASN A 22 14.75 2.46 -8.54
C ASN A 22 14.26 1.17 -9.23
N PHE A 23 13.00 1.14 -9.63
CA PHE A 23 12.38 0.00 -10.29
C PHE A 23 11.88 0.40 -11.68
N ARG A 24 12.54 -0.08 -12.74
CA ARG A 24 12.27 0.34 -14.13
C ARG A 24 10.87 -0.05 -14.65
N GLY A 25 10.27 -1.07 -14.06
CA GLY A 25 8.94 -1.57 -14.43
C GLY A 25 7.79 -0.84 -13.73
N VAL A 26 8.07 0.06 -12.78
CA VAL A 26 7.06 0.75 -11.98
C VAL A 26 7.35 2.25 -11.95
N VAL A 27 6.36 3.07 -12.31
CA VAL A 27 6.51 4.54 -12.41
C VAL A 27 5.98 5.27 -11.18
N SER A 28 5.58 4.56 -10.13
CA SER A 28 4.89 5.10 -8.96
C SER A 28 5.82 5.48 -7.80
N SER A 29 6.99 6.05 -8.08
CA SER A 29 7.88 6.57 -7.04
C SER A 29 7.34 7.83 -6.34
N ALA A 30 6.62 8.68 -7.07
CA ALA A 30 5.92 9.85 -6.53
C ALA A 30 4.43 9.55 -6.32
N THR A 31 4.13 8.60 -5.45
CA THR A 31 2.80 7.98 -5.27
C THR A 31 1.70 9.02 -5.04
N ALA A 32 1.91 10.00 -4.16
CA ALA A 32 0.90 11.02 -3.85
C ALA A 32 0.53 11.90 -5.06
N LEU A 33 1.49 12.19 -5.95
CA LEU A 33 1.20 12.96 -7.17
C LEU A 33 0.35 12.16 -8.15
N LEU A 34 0.57 10.85 -8.26
CA LEU A 34 -0.27 9.97 -9.09
C LEU A 34 -1.67 9.83 -8.50
N ILE A 35 -1.78 9.67 -7.19
CA ILE A 35 -3.06 9.63 -6.48
C ILE A 35 -3.85 10.92 -6.75
N GLN A 36 -3.22 12.09 -6.58
CA GLN A 36 -3.85 13.38 -6.87
C GLN A 36 -4.35 13.45 -8.32
N HIS A 37 -3.52 13.02 -9.27
CA HIS A 37 -3.89 13.05 -10.69
C HIS A 37 -5.07 12.12 -10.99
N ILE A 38 -5.14 10.94 -10.37
CA ILE A 38 -6.26 10.01 -10.53
C ILE A 38 -7.52 10.59 -9.89
N LEU A 39 -7.45 11.12 -8.67
CA LEU A 39 -8.56 11.75 -7.96
C LEU A 39 -9.18 12.90 -8.77
N ALA A 40 -8.34 13.73 -9.41
CA ALA A 40 -8.80 14.84 -10.26
C ALA A 40 -9.54 14.39 -11.52
N ASN A 41 -9.32 13.15 -11.96
CA ASN A 41 -9.91 12.58 -13.18
C ASN A 41 -11.00 11.54 -12.93
N THR A 42 -11.36 11.27 -11.67
CA THR A 42 -12.41 10.34 -11.26
C THR A 42 -13.37 11.05 -10.29
N LYS A 43 -14.53 10.46 -9.99
CA LYS A 43 -15.60 11.14 -9.24
C LYS A 43 -16.05 10.40 -7.98
N LYS A 44 -15.99 9.05 -7.96
CA LYS A 44 -16.58 8.20 -6.92
C LYS A 44 -15.57 7.26 -6.28
N ILE A 45 -14.73 6.61 -7.10
CA ILE A 45 -13.77 5.61 -6.65
C ILE A 45 -12.82 6.20 -5.60
N LYS A 46 -12.60 5.48 -4.52
CA LYS A 46 -11.56 5.85 -3.56
C LYS A 46 -10.19 5.61 -4.17
N VAL A 47 -9.28 6.54 -3.96
CA VAL A 47 -7.90 6.42 -4.47
C VAL A 47 -6.93 6.58 -3.33
N GLY A 48 -5.92 5.73 -3.28
CA GLY A 48 -4.96 5.77 -2.19
C GLY A 48 -3.65 5.07 -2.49
N SER A 49 -2.84 4.95 -1.46
CA SER A 49 -1.59 4.20 -1.53
C SER A 49 -1.79 2.74 -1.12
N GLY A 50 -1.11 1.86 -1.82
CA GLY A 50 -1.05 0.46 -1.47
C GLY A 50 0.39 -0.08 -1.47
N GLY A 51 1.26 0.57 -0.67
CA GLY A 51 1.18 1.62 0.35
C GLY A 51 2.27 2.67 0.27
N VAL A 52 2.16 3.66 1.13
CA VAL A 52 3.30 4.50 1.50
C VAL A 52 4.29 3.64 2.28
N MET A 53 5.53 3.64 1.85
CA MET A 53 6.63 2.99 2.58
C MET A 53 7.06 3.91 3.72
N LEU A 54 6.32 3.84 4.84
CA LEU A 54 6.40 4.83 5.93
C LEU A 54 7.81 5.09 6.46
N PRO A 55 8.73 4.10 6.52
CA PRO A 55 10.11 4.35 6.89
C PRO A 55 10.86 5.35 6.00
N ASN A 56 10.44 5.57 4.78
CA ASN A 56 11.06 6.53 3.85
C ASN A 56 10.60 7.97 4.11
N HIS A 57 9.54 8.18 4.89
CA HIS A 57 8.84 9.45 5.02
C HIS A 57 8.75 9.94 6.46
N SER A 58 8.54 11.25 6.63
CA SER A 58 8.13 11.83 7.89
C SER A 58 6.64 11.64 8.09
N PRO A 59 6.17 11.13 9.24
CA PRO A 59 4.74 11.10 9.54
C PRO A 59 4.07 12.46 9.36
N LEU A 60 4.72 13.56 9.75
CA LEU A 60 4.22 14.91 9.51
C LEU A 60 3.99 15.20 8.02
N GLN A 61 5.00 14.95 7.17
CA GLN A 61 4.88 15.21 5.73
C GLN A 61 3.84 14.31 5.05
N VAL A 62 3.69 13.07 5.52
CA VAL A 62 2.63 12.16 5.04
C VAL A 62 1.26 12.72 5.46
N ALA A 63 1.11 13.17 6.69
CA ALA A 63 -0.14 13.74 7.17
C ALA A 63 -0.52 15.03 6.44
N GLU A 64 0.43 15.94 6.19
CA GLU A 64 0.21 17.14 5.39
C GLU A 64 -0.20 16.81 3.95
N THR A 65 0.48 15.82 3.34
CA THR A 65 0.20 15.39 1.97
C THR A 65 -1.19 14.76 1.84
N TYR A 66 -1.51 13.78 2.69
CA TYR A 66 -2.79 13.07 2.62
C TYR A 66 -3.95 13.89 3.18
N GLY A 67 -3.69 14.77 4.16
CA GLY A 67 -4.63 15.78 4.62
C GLY A 67 -4.99 16.77 3.51
N THR A 68 -4.01 17.18 2.71
CA THR A 68 -4.26 18.01 1.52
C THR A 68 -5.14 17.27 0.50
N LEU A 69 -4.83 16.00 0.23
CA LEU A 69 -5.63 15.19 -0.69
C LEU A 69 -7.07 15.03 -0.18
N GLU A 70 -7.27 14.73 1.08
CA GLU A 70 -8.61 14.58 1.68
C GLU A 70 -9.40 15.89 1.67
N THR A 71 -8.72 17.02 1.91
CA THR A 71 -9.34 18.36 1.83
C THR A 71 -9.80 18.68 0.41
N LEU A 72 -9.03 18.29 -0.61
CA LEU A 72 -9.38 18.51 -2.02
C LEU A 72 -10.41 17.50 -2.54
N TYR A 73 -10.39 16.28 -2.03
CA TYR A 73 -11.23 15.16 -2.48
C TYR A 73 -11.87 14.42 -1.30
N PRO A 74 -12.80 15.05 -0.56
CA PRO A 74 -13.34 14.53 0.69
C PRO A 74 -13.90 13.12 0.57
N HIS A 75 -13.58 12.27 1.55
CA HIS A 75 -14.05 10.88 1.68
C HIS A 75 -13.62 9.93 0.54
N ARG A 76 -12.65 10.35 -0.26
CA ARG A 76 -12.16 9.56 -1.39
C ARG A 76 -10.69 9.13 -1.25
N VAL A 77 -10.04 9.47 -0.17
CA VAL A 77 -8.61 9.17 0.05
C VAL A 77 -8.44 8.00 1.00
N ASP A 78 -7.60 7.04 0.65
CA ASP A 78 -7.13 5.98 1.53
C ASP A 78 -5.60 6.11 1.74
N LEU A 79 -5.13 5.93 2.97
CA LEU A 79 -3.71 5.87 3.28
C LEU A 79 -3.32 4.45 3.69
N GLY A 80 -2.92 3.64 2.72
CA GLY A 80 -2.26 2.37 3.00
C GLY A 80 -0.79 2.60 3.37
N VAL A 81 -0.32 2.01 4.46
CA VAL A 81 1.05 2.15 4.97
C VAL A 81 1.75 0.81 5.11
N GLY A 82 3.01 0.74 4.66
CA GLY A 82 3.86 -0.43 4.75
C GLY A 82 5.17 -0.14 5.48
N ARG A 83 5.78 -1.20 6.02
CA ARG A 83 7.06 -1.13 6.74
C ARG A 83 8.28 -1.37 5.85
N ALA A 84 8.09 -2.02 4.72
CA ALA A 84 9.17 -2.31 3.79
C ALA A 84 9.70 -1.03 3.12
N PRO A 85 10.96 -0.99 2.66
CA PRO A 85 11.52 0.19 1.98
C PRO A 85 10.99 0.38 0.55
N GLY A 86 10.32 -0.62 -0.05
CA GLY A 86 9.82 -0.56 -1.43
C GLY A 86 10.90 -0.51 -2.49
N THR A 87 12.14 -0.93 -2.16
CA THR A 87 13.29 -0.85 -3.04
C THR A 87 14.44 -1.75 -2.56
N ASP A 88 15.55 -1.79 -3.32
CA ASP A 88 16.79 -2.47 -2.93
C ASP A 88 17.55 -1.73 -1.81
N ALA A 89 18.46 -2.45 -1.13
CA ALA A 89 19.20 -1.93 0.02
C ALA A 89 20.06 -0.69 -0.30
N ALA A 90 20.65 -0.60 -1.48
CA ALA A 90 21.46 0.55 -1.88
C ALA A 90 20.59 1.80 -2.02
N THR A 91 19.46 1.68 -2.70
CA THR A 91 18.49 2.76 -2.87
C THR A 91 17.84 3.13 -1.52
N ALA A 92 17.48 2.14 -0.70
CA ALA A 92 16.95 2.37 0.63
C ALA A 92 17.90 3.21 1.49
N SER A 93 19.22 2.95 1.42
CA SER A 93 20.23 3.71 2.14
C SER A 93 20.32 5.19 1.76
N LEU A 94 19.88 5.55 0.56
CA LEU A 94 19.83 6.94 0.09
C LEU A 94 18.53 7.64 0.48
N ILE A 95 17.42 6.91 0.52
CA ILE A 95 16.09 7.43 0.82
C ILE A 95 15.86 7.47 2.33
N TYR A 96 16.35 6.45 3.05
CA TYR A 96 16.09 6.26 4.47
C TYR A 96 16.58 7.45 5.27
N ARG A 97 15.66 8.12 5.91
CA ARG A 97 15.92 9.33 6.72
C ARG A 97 16.79 9.08 7.95
N GLN A 98 16.97 7.84 8.33
CA GLN A 98 17.54 7.47 9.62
C GLN A 98 19.03 7.12 9.60
N LYS A 99 19.87 8.03 9.12
CA LYS A 99 21.28 7.97 9.56
C LYS A 99 21.47 8.29 11.04
N TYR A 100 20.43 8.79 11.74
CA TYR A 100 20.57 9.43 13.07
C TYR A 100 19.53 9.03 14.12
N ALA A 101 18.57 8.14 13.85
CA ALA A 101 17.60 7.70 14.84
C ALA A 101 17.73 6.21 15.14
N ASN A 102 18.02 5.90 16.38
CA ASN A 102 17.95 4.56 16.91
C ASN A 102 16.49 4.09 16.90
N ILE A 103 16.21 3.00 16.18
CA ILE A 103 14.94 2.26 16.19
C ILE A 103 13.77 3.05 15.61
N HIS A 104 13.55 2.84 14.32
CA HIS A 104 12.29 3.20 13.69
C HIS A 104 11.17 2.32 14.26
N ASN A 105 10.24 2.94 14.98
CA ASN A 105 9.08 2.24 15.51
C ASN A 105 7.87 2.50 14.62
N PHE A 106 7.59 1.56 13.72
CA PHE A 106 6.49 1.64 12.77
C PHE A 106 5.14 1.91 13.45
N MET A 107 4.91 1.34 14.63
CA MET A 107 3.69 1.59 15.41
C MET A 107 3.62 3.04 15.90
N GLU A 108 4.72 3.61 16.37
CA GLU A 108 4.77 5.01 16.82
C GLU A 108 4.51 5.99 15.68
N ASP A 109 5.04 5.71 14.48
CA ASP A 109 4.77 6.53 13.29
C ASP A 109 3.29 6.49 12.90
N ILE A 110 2.63 5.34 13.01
CA ILE A 110 1.19 5.21 12.77
C ILE A 110 0.41 6.02 13.82
N LEU A 111 0.74 5.90 15.09
CA LEU A 111 0.11 6.67 16.15
C LEU A 111 0.33 8.20 15.97
N GLN A 112 1.47 8.61 15.41
CA GLN A 112 1.67 10.02 15.03
C GLN A 112 0.76 10.43 13.88
N LEU A 113 0.58 9.59 12.84
CA LEU A 113 -0.36 9.87 11.75
C LEU A 113 -1.79 10.00 12.27
N GLU A 114 -2.22 9.10 13.16
CA GLU A 114 -3.56 9.18 13.77
C GLU A 114 -3.77 10.50 14.50
N ARG A 115 -2.78 10.96 15.28
CA ARG A 115 -2.83 12.26 15.96
C ARG A 115 -2.91 13.42 14.97
N TYR A 116 -2.08 13.40 13.91
CA TYR A 116 -2.06 14.46 12.90
C TYR A 116 -3.34 14.55 12.06
N PHE A 117 -4.10 13.47 11.93
CA PHE A 117 -5.42 13.47 11.28
C PHE A 117 -6.58 13.76 12.25
N GLY A 118 -6.32 13.72 13.53
CA GLY A 118 -7.26 14.04 14.59
C GLY A 118 -7.46 15.55 14.83
N SER A 119 -7.99 15.88 16.00
CA SER A 119 -8.22 17.26 16.39
C SER A 119 -6.90 18.00 16.65
N GLU A 120 -6.94 19.33 16.62
CA GLU A 120 -5.77 20.16 16.89
C GLU A 120 -5.19 19.91 18.29
N ASP A 121 -6.05 19.71 19.29
CA ASP A 121 -5.64 19.42 20.67
C ASP A 121 -4.88 18.09 20.81
N GLU A 122 -5.13 17.13 19.94
CA GLU A 122 -4.43 15.83 19.92
C GLU A 122 -3.01 15.93 19.35
N GLN A 123 -2.72 16.96 18.56
CA GLN A 123 -1.45 17.06 17.80
C GLN A 123 -0.27 17.58 18.62
N GLY A 124 -0.51 18.41 19.63
CA GLY A 124 0.51 19.00 20.47
C GLY A 124 1.17 20.24 19.85
N VAL A 125 2.50 20.41 20.01
CA VAL A 125 3.23 21.61 19.56
C VAL A 125 3.39 21.69 18.04
N VAL A 126 3.48 20.53 17.37
CA VAL A 126 3.64 20.44 15.91
C VAL A 126 2.33 19.99 15.29
N ILE A 127 1.80 20.82 14.41
CA ILE A 127 0.49 20.64 13.78
C ILE A 127 0.67 20.32 12.30
N ALA A 128 0.02 19.24 11.83
CA ALA A 128 -0.07 18.92 10.42
C ALA A 128 -1.21 19.72 9.79
N ASN A 129 -0.90 20.70 8.98
CA ASN A 129 -1.92 21.52 8.31
C ASN A 129 -1.80 21.34 6.78
N PRO A 130 -2.87 20.88 6.10
CA PRO A 130 -4.28 20.82 6.51
C PRO A 130 -4.76 19.46 7.08
N GLY A 131 -3.91 18.64 7.71
CA GLY A 131 -4.27 17.32 8.25
C GLY A 131 -5.34 17.34 9.36
N ILE A 132 -5.52 18.46 10.08
CA ILE A 132 -6.42 18.61 11.23
C ILE A 132 -7.86 18.20 10.87
N ASN A 133 -8.43 17.29 11.68
CA ASN A 133 -9.81 16.78 11.54
C ASN A 133 -10.13 16.08 10.20
N THR A 134 -9.13 15.74 9.41
CA THR A 134 -9.35 15.08 8.13
C THR A 134 -9.74 13.60 8.31
N ASN A 135 -9.31 12.97 9.41
CA ASN A 135 -9.59 11.57 9.73
C ASN A 135 -9.32 10.62 8.54
N VAL A 136 -8.23 10.87 7.79
CA VAL A 136 -7.84 10.03 6.65
C VAL A 136 -7.75 8.57 7.10
N PRO A 137 -8.47 7.62 6.44
CA PRO A 137 -8.42 6.22 6.81
C PRO A 137 -7.01 5.63 6.62
N ILE A 138 -6.45 5.08 7.69
CA ILE A 138 -5.16 4.38 7.66
C ILE A 138 -5.41 2.88 7.53
N ILE A 139 -4.75 2.24 6.57
CA ILE A 139 -4.81 0.79 6.34
C ILE A 139 -3.41 0.21 6.49
N ILE A 140 -3.24 -0.78 7.35
CA ILE A 140 -1.95 -1.45 7.51
C ILE A 140 -1.75 -2.45 6.38
N LEU A 141 -0.63 -2.33 5.66
CA LEU A 141 -0.26 -3.30 4.64
C LEU A 141 0.87 -4.21 5.11
N GLY A 142 0.79 -5.48 4.74
CA GLY A 142 1.84 -6.43 5.05
C GLY A 142 1.81 -7.70 4.22
N SER A 143 2.92 -8.43 4.28
CA SER A 143 3.10 -9.77 3.72
C SER A 143 3.66 -10.75 4.76
N SER A 144 3.56 -10.40 6.05
CA SER A 144 4.05 -11.21 7.16
C SER A 144 3.12 -11.11 8.37
N THR A 145 3.24 -12.07 9.29
CA THR A 145 2.44 -12.11 10.51
C THR A 145 2.67 -10.91 11.45
N SER A 146 3.83 -10.26 11.38
CA SER A 146 4.14 -9.13 12.27
C SER A 146 3.26 -7.90 12.04
N SER A 147 2.86 -7.64 10.78
CA SER A 147 1.92 -6.56 10.45
C SER A 147 0.49 -6.84 10.94
N ALA A 148 0.11 -8.12 11.02
CA ALA A 148 -1.17 -8.55 11.58
C ALA A 148 -1.31 -8.15 13.07
N TYR A 149 -0.24 -8.33 13.86
CA TYR A 149 -0.23 -7.89 15.26
C TYR A 149 -0.37 -6.37 15.39
N VAL A 150 0.33 -5.60 14.55
CA VAL A 150 0.24 -4.13 14.57
C VAL A 150 -1.17 -3.66 14.24
N ALA A 151 -1.76 -4.18 13.16
CA ALA A 151 -3.13 -3.85 12.76
C ALA A 151 -4.15 -4.22 13.83
N ALA A 152 -4.01 -5.40 14.43
CA ALA A 152 -4.89 -5.88 15.50
C ALA A 152 -4.81 -5.02 16.76
N GLU A 153 -3.59 -4.67 17.19
CA GLU A 153 -3.35 -3.86 18.40
C GLU A 153 -3.94 -2.45 18.26
N LEU A 154 -3.80 -1.85 17.06
CA LEU A 154 -4.31 -0.51 16.78
C LEU A 154 -5.79 -0.47 16.35
N GLY A 155 -6.41 -1.64 16.14
CA GLY A 155 -7.79 -1.72 15.67
C GLY A 155 -8.00 -1.11 14.28
N LEU A 156 -7.01 -1.25 13.39
CA LEU A 156 -7.01 -0.68 12.04
C LEU A 156 -7.32 -1.74 10.98
N PRO A 157 -7.85 -1.35 9.80
CA PRO A 157 -7.97 -2.24 8.66
C PRO A 157 -6.63 -2.85 8.29
N TYR A 158 -6.64 -4.14 7.92
CA TYR A 158 -5.44 -4.87 7.53
C TYR A 158 -5.54 -5.41 6.10
N SER A 159 -4.58 -5.06 5.25
CA SER A 159 -4.45 -5.58 3.91
C SER A 159 -3.23 -6.49 3.80
N PHE A 160 -3.46 -7.74 3.39
CA PHE A 160 -2.41 -8.75 3.24
C PHE A 160 -2.11 -9.04 1.76
N ALA A 161 -0.84 -8.92 1.40
CA ALA A 161 -0.35 -9.15 0.04
C ALA A 161 -0.06 -10.65 -0.21
N THR A 162 -1.10 -11.44 -0.49
CA THR A 162 -0.94 -12.88 -0.77
C THR A 162 -0.10 -13.18 -2.00
N HIS A 163 -0.05 -12.25 -2.94
CA HIS A 163 0.80 -12.37 -4.13
C HIS A 163 2.31 -12.40 -3.81
N PHE A 164 2.72 -11.95 -2.61
CA PHE A 164 4.10 -12.06 -2.14
C PHE A 164 4.30 -13.22 -1.16
N ALA A 165 3.31 -13.53 -0.33
CA ALA A 165 3.45 -14.51 0.74
C ALA A 165 2.17 -15.34 0.95
N PRO A 166 1.72 -16.13 -0.05
CA PRO A 166 0.45 -16.86 0.03
C PRO A 166 0.40 -17.83 1.23
N ALA A 167 1.53 -18.46 1.55
CA ALA A 167 1.60 -19.43 2.66
C ALA A 167 1.35 -18.81 4.05
N MET A 168 1.52 -17.49 4.21
CA MET A 168 1.33 -16.81 5.49
C MET A 168 -0.05 -16.17 5.65
N ALA A 169 -0.87 -16.17 4.61
CA ALA A 169 -2.13 -15.42 4.58
C ALA A 169 -3.12 -15.88 5.65
N GLU A 170 -3.31 -17.19 5.78
CA GLU A 170 -4.24 -17.78 6.75
C GLU A 170 -3.79 -17.53 8.20
N GLU A 171 -2.51 -17.70 8.49
CA GLU A 171 -1.95 -17.42 9.79
C GLU A 171 -2.07 -15.94 10.15
N ALA A 172 -1.74 -15.03 9.22
CA ALA A 172 -1.86 -13.59 9.41
C ALA A 172 -3.31 -13.16 9.69
N LEU A 173 -4.28 -13.73 8.96
CA LEU A 173 -5.70 -13.50 9.19
C LEU A 173 -6.14 -14.01 10.57
N SER A 174 -5.71 -15.21 10.95
CA SER A 174 -6.02 -15.79 12.25
C SER A 174 -5.49 -14.92 13.40
N ILE A 175 -4.24 -14.46 13.29
CA ILE A 175 -3.61 -13.56 14.28
C ILE A 175 -4.39 -12.25 14.36
N TYR A 176 -4.68 -11.62 13.22
CA TYR A 176 -5.40 -10.35 13.17
C TYR A 176 -6.76 -10.45 13.86
N ARG A 177 -7.56 -11.48 13.53
CA ARG A 177 -8.88 -11.69 14.15
C ARG A 177 -8.80 -12.00 15.65
N LYS A 178 -7.84 -12.83 16.05
CA LYS A 178 -7.70 -13.26 17.44
C LYS A 178 -7.27 -12.13 18.37
N HIS A 179 -6.42 -11.24 17.90
CA HIS A 179 -5.80 -10.19 18.71
C HIS A 179 -6.39 -8.81 18.46
N PHE A 180 -7.41 -8.72 17.59
CA PHE A 180 -8.06 -7.46 17.25
C PHE A 180 -8.63 -6.78 18.50
N LYS A 181 -8.34 -5.49 18.62
CA LYS A 181 -8.90 -4.58 19.60
C LYS A 181 -9.77 -3.56 18.89
N ALA A 182 -11.04 -3.44 19.29
CA ALA A 182 -11.90 -2.39 18.76
C ALA A 182 -11.29 -1.00 19.00
N SER A 183 -11.45 -0.10 18.04
CA SER A 183 -10.91 1.25 18.06
C SER A 183 -11.98 2.28 17.70
N LYS A 184 -11.62 3.56 17.65
CA LYS A 184 -12.51 4.61 17.10
C LYS A 184 -12.80 4.44 15.60
N TYR A 185 -12.09 3.57 14.91
CA TYR A 185 -12.21 3.34 13.46
C TYR A 185 -13.01 2.10 13.11
N LEU A 186 -12.88 1.03 13.91
CA LEU A 186 -13.49 -0.28 13.64
C LEU A 186 -13.95 -0.95 14.94
N ASP A 187 -15.18 -1.41 14.95
CA ASP A 187 -15.72 -2.29 16.00
C ASP A 187 -15.34 -3.75 15.78
N GLU A 188 -15.13 -4.17 14.52
CA GLU A 188 -14.81 -5.52 14.11
C GLU A 188 -13.63 -5.56 13.12
N PRO A 189 -12.90 -6.70 13.04
CA PRO A 189 -11.79 -6.84 12.10
C PRO A 189 -12.20 -6.64 10.65
N TYR A 190 -11.53 -5.74 9.94
CA TYR A 190 -11.70 -5.52 8.50
C TYR A 190 -10.44 -5.95 7.75
N PHE A 191 -10.52 -7.09 7.05
CA PHE A 191 -9.41 -7.69 6.34
C PHE A 191 -9.57 -7.57 4.82
N ILE A 192 -8.50 -7.12 4.16
CA ILE A 192 -8.42 -6.99 2.70
C ILE A 192 -7.39 -8.01 2.20
N LEU A 193 -7.82 -8.90 1.31
CA LEU A 193 -6.93 -9.89 0.70
C LEU A 193 -6.46 -9.39 -0.67
N GLY A 194 -5.15 -9.14 -0.79
CA GLY A 194 -4.53 -8.78 -2.07
C GLY A 194 -4.26 -10.03 -2.91
N VAL A 195 -4.97 -10.20 -4.02
CA VAL A 195 -4.86 -11.35 -4.92
C VAL A 195 -4.28 -10.91 -6.25
N LEU A 196 -3.33 -11.68 -6.79
CA LEU A 196 -2.87 -11.52 -8.16
C LEU A 196 -3.86 -12.23 -9.08
N ALA A 197 -4.42 -11.48 -10.02
CA ALA A 197 -5.39 -12.02 -10.97
C ALA A 197 -5.07 -11.55 -12.39
N HIS A 198 -5.25 -12.44 -13.36
CA HIS A 198 -5.17 -12.16 -14.78
C HIS A 198 -6.48 -12.59 -15.42
N GLY A 199 -7.07 -11.69 -16.19
CA GLY A 199 -8.31 -11.93 -16.92
C GLY A 199 -8.11 -11.65 -18.40
N ALA A 200 -8.75 -12.46 -19.26
CA ALA A 200 -8.78 -12.29 -20.71
C ALA A 200 -10.08 -12.86 -21.26
N ASP A 201 -10.30 -12.77 -22.57
CA ASP A 201 -11.49 -13.32 -23.24
C ASP A 201 -11.48 -14.85 -23.29
N THR A 202 -10.29 -15.49 -23.18
CA THR A 202 -10.13 -16.93 -23.11
C THR A 202 -9.16 -17.33 -22.01
N ASP A 203 -9.28 -18.58 -21.53
CA ASP A 203 -8.38 -19.13 -20.50
C ASP A 203 -6.94 -19.22 -21.00
N GLU A 204 -6.73 -19.59 -22.25
CA GLU A 204 -5.39 -19.70 -22.87
C GLU A 204 -4.69 -18.33 -22.88
N GLU A 205 -5.41 -17.26 -23.18
CA GLU A 205 -4.84 -15.90 -23.14
C GLU A 205 -4.58 -15.45 -21.71
N ALA A 206 -5.45 -15.77 -20.75
CA ALA A 206 -5.23 -15.48 -19.35
C ALA A 206 -4.00 -16.21 -18.79
N GLU A 207 -3.82 -17.49 -19.12
CA GLU A 207 -2.63 -18.26 -18.77
C GLU A 207 -1.36 -17.68 -19.39
N ARG A 208 -1.41 -17.32 -20.67
CA ARG A 208 -0.31 -16.63 -21.36
C ARG A 208 0.08 -15.33 -20.64
N LEU A 209 -0.89 -14.51 -20.25
CA LEU A 209 -0.64 -13.27 -19.50
C LEU A 209 -0.09 -13.54 -18.09
N TYR A 210 -0.51 -14.63 -17.46
CA TYR A 210 -0.02 -15.00 -16.14
C TYR A 210 1.49 -15.34 -16.14
N THR A 211 2.06 -15.77 -17.27
CA THR A 211 3.52 -16.00 -17.38
C THR A 211 4.35 -14.74 -17.06
N ILE A 212 3.80 -13.55 -17.27
CA ILE A 212 4.44 -12.28 -16.89
C ILE A 212 4.71 -12.25 -15.37
N ALA A 213 3.72 -12.63 -14.57
CA ALA A 213 3.85 -12.66 -13.12
C ALA A 213 4.80 -13.77 -12.64
N GLN A 214 4.73 -14.95 -13.25
CA GLN A 214 5.61 -16.07 -12.95
C GLN A 214 7.08 -15.69 -13.23
N GLN A 215 7.37 -15.14 -14.40
CA GLN A 215 8.69 -14.62 -14.75
C GLN A 215 9.15 -13.52 -13.81
N GLY A 216 8.25 -12.58 -13.46
CA GLY A 216 8.51 -11.50 -12.50
C GLY A 216 8.91 -12.04 -11.13
N SER A 217 8.22 -13.06 -10.64
CA SER A 217 8.52 -13.72 -9.37
C SER A 217 9.89 -14.41 -9.39
N ILE A 218 10.23 -15.11 -10.48
CA ILE A 218 11.56 -15.74 -10.63
C ILE A 218 12.67 -14.68 -10.65
N ARG A 219 12.48 -13.59 -11.40
CA ARG A 219 13.46 -12.49 -11.45
C ARG A 219 13.66 -11.85 -10.07
N LEU A 220 12.56 -11.67 -9.32
CA LEU A 220 12.64 -11.16 -7.95
C LEU A 220 13.47 -12.07 -7.04
N LEU A 221 13.26 -13.40 -7.12
CA LEU A 221 14.03 -14.39 -6.36
C LEU A 221 15.51 -14.42 -6.76
N ARG A 222 15.81 -14.11 -8.02
CA ARG A 222 17.18 -14.03 -8.55
C ARG A 222 17.84 -12.66 -8.40
N GLU A 223 17.13 -11.69 -7.79
CA GLU A 223 17.57 -10.28 -7.67
C GLU A 223 17.88 -9.63 -9.03
N GLU A 224 17.25 -10.10 -10.10
CA GLU A 224 17.43 -9.56 -11.44
C GLU A 224 16.69 -8.24 -11.59
N LYS A 225 17.41 -7.20 -12.02
CA LYS A 225 16.83 -5.87 -12.27
C LYS A 225 16.49 -5.73 -13.76
N GLY A 226 15.32 -5.15 -14.05
CA GLY A 226 14.92 -4.93 -15.44
C GLY A 226 13.49 -4.40 -15.59
N LEU A 227 13.06 -4.35 -16.83
CA LEU A 227 11.64 -4.13 -17.17
C LEU A 227 10.84 -5.40 -16.85
N TYR A 228 9.54 -5.24 -16.70
CA TYR A 228 8.65 -6.39 -16.63
C TYR A 228 8.83 -7.26 -17.89
N PRO A 229 8.86 -8.59 -17.72
CA PRO A 229 8.96 -9.50 -18.86
C PRO A 229 7.70 -9.38 -19.75
N LEU A 230 7.84 -9.79 -20.99
CA LEU A 230 6.69 -10.00 -21.87
C LEU A 230 6.10 -11.38 -21.60
N ALA A 231 4.83 -11.57 -21.96
CA ALA A 231 4.19 -12.86 -21.91
C ALA A 231 4.93 -13.86 -22.83
N ASP A 232 5.18 -15.06 -22.34
CA ASP A 232 5.94 -16.10 -23.02
C ASP A 232 5.11 -17.39 -23.09
N GLU A 233 4.68 -17.78 -24.29
CA GLU A 233 3.89 -19.01 -24.51
C GLU A 233 4.69 -20.29 -24.22
N LYS A 234 6.03 -20.20 -24.22
CA LYS A 234 6.92 -21.34 -23.96
C LYS A 234 7.58 -21.30 -22.57
N PHE A 235 7.03 -20.48 -21.69
CA PHE A 235 7.62 -20.25 -20.38
C PHE A 235 7.84 -21.55 -19.59
N GLU A 236 6.86 -22.44 -19.57
CA GLU A 236 6.96 -23.74 -18.88
C GLU A 236 8.03 -24.66 -19.49
N GLU A 237 8.17 -24.64 -20.83
CA GLU A 237 9.22 -25.40 -21.52
C GLU A 237 10.63 -24.91 -21.18
N ASN A 238 10.76 -23.62 -20.83
CA ASN A 238 12.01 -22.94 -20.53
C ASN A 238 12.39 -22.96 -19.03
N LEU A 239 11.56 -23.58 -18.18
CA LEU A 239 11.81 -23.69 -16.73
C LEU A 239 12.78 -24.81 -16.34
N ASN A 240 13.24 -25.65 -17.28
CA ASN A 240 14.13 -26.80 -17.06
C ASN A 240 15.61 -26.45 -17.22
#